data_f38cef6c6a78f10719d95af1e7e112cc
#
_entry.id   f38cef6c6a78f10719d95af1e7e112cc
#
_cell.length_a   1.000
_cell.length_b   1.000
_cell.length_c   1.000
_cell.angle_alpha   90.00
_cell.angle_beta   90.00
_cell.angle_gamma   90.00
#
_symmetry.space_group_name_H-M   'P 1'
#
loop_
_entity.id
_entity.type
_entity.pdbx_description
1 polymer ?
#
loop_
_entity_poly.entity_id
_entity_poly.type
_entity_poly.pdbx_seq_one_letter_code
_entity_poly.pdbx_strand_id
1 'polypeptide(L)'
;TEFPEFYQRYEANLFAKVSMLAAQHYTHAASQHGEIGAKTFVNIEQRIQNTINGLPPITNPAPKLTPGDLIGTVPLLNGLSEKILLQLAEKAKALTFISNDIIIGEGEKGDALYIISHGWVKVFKATDESKVIAELRDGDFFGEMALLGDQVRTATVKAITPTTLLRLSRRDVLALAEADPELRERLEDANEVRSITDD
;
A
#
# COMPACT_ATOMS: atom_id res chain seq x y z
N THR A 1 -10.70 4.23 20.72
CA THR A 1 -10.72 5.70 20.68
C THR A 1 -9.33 6.32 20.96
N GLU A 2 -8.26 5.54 21.07
CA GLU A 2 -6.89 6.04 21.37
C GLU A 2 -6.01 6.26 20.12
N PHE A 3 -6.55 6.08 18.93
CA PHE A 3 -5.76 6.03 17.70
C PHE A 3 -5.62 7.33 16.88
N PRO A 4 -6.46 8.36 16.97
CA PRO A 4 -6.35 9.54 16.10
C PRO A 4 -5.04 10.32 16.28
N GLU A 5 -4.56 10.51 17.53
CA GLU A 5 -3.33 11.26 17.81
C GLU A 5 -2.07 10.53 17.33
N PHE A 6 -2.08 9.20 17.42
CA PHE A 6 -0.98 8.39 16.92
C PHE A 6 -0.87 8.50 15.40
N TYR A 7 -1.98 8.37 14.67
CA TYR A 7 -1.99 8.48 13.21
C TYR A 7 -1.55 9.85 12.74
N GLN A 8 -2.02 10.92 13.40
CA GLN A 8 -1.58 12.29 13.07
C GLN A 8 -0.06 12.45 13.25
N ARG A 9 0.51 11.90 14.33
CA ARG A 9 1.97 11.93 14.55
C ARG A 9 2.73 11.09 13.55
N TYR A 10 2.23 9.92 13.22
CA TYR A 10 2.82 9.03 12.21
C TYR A 10 2.84 9.71 10.85
N GLU A 11 1.71 10.26 10.43
CA GLU A 11 1.54 10.95 9.16
C GLU A 11 2.43 12.21 9.07
N ALA A 12 2.44 13.03 10.11
CA ALA A 12 3.32 14.20 10.17
C ALA A 12 4.81 13.82 10.04
N ASN A 13 5.19 12.73 10.68
CA ASN A 13 6.57 12.21 10.64
C ASN A 13 6.95 11.65 9.27
N LEU A 14 6.03 10.89 8.65
CA LEU A 14 6.20 10.38 7.30
C LEU A 14 6.30 11.52 6.29
N PHE A 15 5.39 12.49 6.38
CA PHE A 15 5.38 13.68 5.52
C PHE A 15 6.68 14.48 5.67
N ALA A 16 7.14 14.69 6.91
CA ALA A 16 8.42 15.38 7.16
C ALA A 16 9.61 14.65 6.52
N LYS A 17 9.67 13.32 6.64
CA LYS A 17 10.72 12.51 6.01
C LYS A 17 10.69 12.60 4.48
N VAL A 18 9.52 12.43 3.87
CA VAL A 18 9.37 12.52 2.41
C VAL A 18 9.73 13.89 1.90
N SER A 19 9.30 14.96 2.60
CA SER A 19 9.65 16.34 2.24
C SER A 19 11.16 16.60 2.35
N MET A 20 11.82 16.05 3.35
CA MET A 20 13.29 16.20 3.51
C MET A 20 14.05 15.44 2.42
N LEU A 21 13.60 14.23 2.04
CA LEU A 21 14.20 13.49 0.94
C LEU A 21 14.01 14.20 -0.40
N ALA A 22 12.84 14.80 -0.65
CA ALA A 22 12.60 15.62 -1.83
C ALA A 22 13.49 16.88 -1.84
N ALA A 23 13.64 17.57 -0.70
CA ALA A 23 14.53 18.72 -0.56
C ALA A 23 16.00 18.33 -0.81
N GLN A 24 16.43 17.18 -0.34
CA GLN A 24 17.78 16.65 -0.59
C GLN A 24 18.00 16.40 -2.08
N HIS A 25 17.05 15.77 -2.75
CA HIS A 25 17.12 15.53 -4.19
C HIS A 25 17.22 16.85 -4.98
N TYR A 26 16.38 17.84 -4.65
CA TYR A 26 16.41 19.17 -5.28
C TYR A 26 17.74 19.88 -5.03
N THR A 27 18.28 19.81 -3.80
CA THR A 27 19.54 20.45 -3.44
C THR A 27 20.72 19.86 -4.23
N HIS A 28 20.72 18.53 -4.44
CA HIS A 28 21.70 17.87 -5.29
C HIS A 28 21.62 18.34 -6.74
N ALA A 29 20.41 18.38 -7.31
CA ALA A 29 20.21 18.87 -8.68
C ALA A 29 20.66 20.32 -8.85
N ALA A 30 20.27 21.22 -7.94
CA ALA A 30 20.67 22.62 -7.95
C ALA A 30 22.19 22.81 -7.84
N SER A 31 22.87 21.96 -7.06
CA SER A 31 24.34 21.98 -6.98
C SER A 31 24.99 21.51 -8.28
N GLN A 32 24.47 20.48 -8.92
CA GLN A 32 24.97 19.98 -10.21
C GLN A 32 24.78 20.99 -11.35
N HIS A 33 23.69 21.76 -11.31
CA HIS A 33 23.43 22.83 -12.27
C HIS A 33 24.16 24.16 -11.96
N GLY A 34 24.92 24.22 -10.86
CA GLY A 34 25.65 25.43 -10.48
C GLY A 34 24.78 26.55 -9.90
N GLU A 35 23.51 26.26 -9.59
CA GLU A 35 22.57 27.23 -9.01
C GLU A 35 22.93 27.57 -7.55
N ILE A 36 23.58 26.66 -6.85
CA ILE A 36 24.08 26.87 -5.48
C ILE A 36 25.58 26.51 -5.37
N GLY A 37 26.30 27.33 -4.64
CA GLY A 37 27.72 27.10 -4.41
C GLY A 37 27.98 25.95 -3.45
N ALA A 38 29.15 25.29 -3.56
CA ALA A 38 29.54 24.13 -2.78
C ALA A 38 29.41 24.31 -1.25
N LYS A 39 29.74 25.50 -0.73
CA LYS A 39 29.60 25.78 0.71
C LYS A 39 28.15 25.85 1.15
N THR A 40 27.27 26.41 0.32
CA THR A 40 25.83 26.47 0.57
C THR A 40 25.21 25.08 0.51
N PHE A 41 25.61 24.28 -0.49
CA PHE A 41 25.21 22.88 -0.62
C PHE A 41 25.49 22.07 0.66
N VAL A 42 26.75 22.09 1.14
CA VAL A 42 27.15 21.36 2.36
C VAL A 42 26.34 21.81 3.58
N ASN A 43 26.07 23.11 3.70
CA ASN A 43 25.30 23.64 4.84
C ASN A 43 23.83 23.17 4.80
N ILE A 44 23.20 23.19 3.62
CA ILE A 44 21.82 22.72 3.45
C ILE A 44 21.74 21.22 3.71
N GLU A 45 22.64 20.42 3.13
CA GLU A 45 22.72 18.96 3.35
C GLU A 45 22.82 18.62 4.83
N GLN A 46 23.70 19.30 5.56
CA GLN A 46 23.88 19.06 6.98
C GLN A 46 22.63 19.40 7.80
N ARG A 47 21.91 20.47 7.44
CA ARG A 47 20.64 20.82 8.08
C ARG A 47 19.55 19.80 7.78
N ILE A 48 19.44 19.31 6.54
CA ILE A 48 18.49 18.26 6.17
C ILE A 48 18.79 16.99 6.97
N GLN A 49 20.03 16.53 7.01
CA GLN A 49 20.42 15.32 7.75
C GLN A 49 20.16 15.47 9.26
N ASN A 50 20.47 16.59 9.85
CA ASN A 50 20.19 16.83 11.27
C ASN A 50 18.68 16.80 11.55
N THR A 51 17.86 17.33 10.63
CA THR A 51 16.41 17.31 10.77
C THR A 51 15.88 15.88 10.65
N ILE A 52 16.33 15.10 9.65
CA ILE A 52 15.93 13.69 9.48
C ILE A 52 16.32 12.86 10.72
N ASN A 53 17.53 13.05 11.24
CA ASN A 53 18.02 12.32 12.42
C ASN A 53 17.29 12.70 13.71
N GLY A 54 16.75 13.91 13.78
CA GLY A 54 15.94 14.39 14.91
C GLY A 54 14.47 13.96 14.85
N LEU A 55 14.01 13.46 13.71
CA LEU A 55 12.65 12.93 13.63
C LEU A 55 12.57 11.63 14.44
N PRO A 56 11.51 11.46 15.26
CA PRO A 56 11.31 10.22 15.97
C PRO A 56 11.23 9.05 14.98
N PRO A 57 11.70 7.85 15.38
CA PRO A 57 11.60 6.69 14.51
C PRO A 57 10.13 6.44 14.18
N ILE A 58 9.84 6.17 12.90
CA ILE A 58 8.51 5.71 12.48
C ILE A 58 8.39 4.27 12.99
N THR A 59 8.02 4.12 14.27
CA THR A 59 7.73 2.82 14.86
C THR A 59 6.25 2.56 14.69
N ASN A 60 5.93 1.54 13.91
CA ASN A 60 4.56 1.03 13.87
C ASN A 60 4.28 0.37 15.24
N PRO A 61 3.28 0.82 16.02
CA PRO A 61 2.95 0.20 17.31
C PRO A 61 2.25 -1.15 17.14
N ALA A 62 1.83 -1.49 15.94
CA ALA A 62 1.33 -2.84 15.67
C ALA A 62 2.45 -3.86 15.95
N PRO A 63 2.13 -5.03 16.53
CA PRO A 63 3.09 -6.12 16.62
C PRO A 63 3.67 -6.29 15.21
N LYS A 64 4.97 -6.55 15.13
CA LYS A 64 5.66 -6.83 13.85
C LYS A 64 5.12 -8.17 13.32
N LEU A 65 3.90 -8.12 12.77
CA LEU A 65 3.40 -9.23 11.99
C LEU A 65 4.33 -9.38 10.80
N THR A 66 4.91 -10.55 10.66
CA THR A 66 5.66 -10.86 9.45
C THR A 66 4.69 -10.83 8.26
N PRO A 67 5.15 -10.60 7.02
CA PRO A 67 4.28 -10.74 5.86
C PRO A 67 3.52 -12.08 5.85
N GLY A 68 4.11 -13.15 6.38
CA GLY A 68 3.46 -14.45 6.52
C GLY A 68 2.30 -14.46 7.52
N ASP A 69 2.46 -13.81 8.66
CA ASP A 69 1.39 -13.71 9.67
C ASP A 69 0.19 -12.92 9.13
N LEU A 70 0.45 -11.83 8.41
CA LEU A 70 -0.60 -11.00 7.79
C LEU A 70 -1.32 -11.71 6.66
N ILE A 71 -0.57 -12.36 5.78
CA ILE A 71 -1.12 -13.10 4.64
C ILE A 71 -2.02 -14.24 5.13
N GLY A 72 -1.65 -14.92 6.22
CA GLY A 72 -2.45 -15.99 6.82
C GLY A 72 -3.78 -15.52 7.47
N THR A 73 -3.93 -14.23 7.78
CA THR A 73 -5.18 -13.67 8.35
C THR A 73 -6.18 -13.22 7.29
N VAL A 74 -5.76 -13.12 6.03
CA VAL A 74 -6.62 -12.67 4.93
C VAL A 74 -7.66 -13.72 4.61
N PRO A 75 -8.98 -13.41 4.62
CA PRO A 75 -10.04 -14.39 4.35
C PRO A 75 -9.85 -15.15 3.04
N LEU A 76 -9.38 -14.48 2.00
CA LEU A 76 -9.07 -15.06 0.70
C LEU A 76 -8.02 -16.18 0.77
N LEU A 77 -7.07 -16.09 1.70
CA LEU A 77 -5.90 -16.95 1.80
C LEU A 77 -5.98 -17.90 3.02
N ASN A 78 -7.07 -17.80 3.78
CA ASN A 78 -7.26 -18.59 4.99
C ASN A 78 -7.43 -20.08 4.65
N GLY A 79 -6.65 -20.94 5.29
CA GLY A 79 -6.68 -22.40 5.06
C GLY A 79 -5.73 -22.90 3.98
N LEU A 80 -5.04 -22.02 3.23
CA LEU A 80 -3.97 -22.44 2.34
C LEU A 80 -2.80 -23.05 3.12
N SER A 81 -2.06 -23.93 2.46
CA SER A 81 -0.89 -24.54 3.08
C SER A 81 0.16 -23.49 3.49
N GLU A 82 0.84 -23.71 4.61
CA GLU A 82 1.92 -22.84 5.10
C GLU A 82 2.98 -22.58 4.02
N LYS A 83 3.27 -23.56 3.20
CA LYS A 83 4.19 -23.44 2.08
C LYS A 83 3.76 -22.35 1.08
N ILE A 84 2.48 -22.31 0.71
CA ILE A 84 1.93 -21.30 -0.21
C ILE A 84 1.93 -19.93 0.45
N LEU A 85 1.53 -19.83 1.71
CA LEU A 85 1.56 -18.57 2.46
C LEU A 85 2.97 -17.98 2.56
N LEU A 86 3.99 -18.81 2.82
CA LEU A 86 5.39 -18.37 2.81
C LEU A 86 5.84 -17.89 1.43
N GLN A 87 5.49 -18.61 0.37
CA GLN A 87 5.83 -18.21 -1.00
C GLN A 87 5.17 -16.88 -1.40
N LEU A 88 3.92 -16.64 -0.98
CA LEU A 88 3.25 -15.35 -1.16
C LEU A 88 3.96 -14.25 -0.36
N ALA A 89 4.33 -14.53 0.89
CA ALA A 89 5.03 -13.59 1.77
C ALA A 89 6.39 -13.15 1.20
N GLU A 90 7.15 -14.07 0.63
CA GLU A 90 8.44 -13.77 0.00
C GLU A 90 8.31 -12.85 -1.24
N LYS A 91 7.18 -12.95 -1.95
CA LYS A 91 6.90 -12.16 -3.15
C LYS A 91 6.20 -10.83 -2.84
N ALA A 92 5.66 -10.67 -1.66
CA ALA A 92 4.95 -9.49 -1.23
C ALA A 92 5.90 -8.28 -1.09
N LYS A 93 5.48 -7.13 -1.62
CA LYS A 93 6.19 -5.85 -1.48
C LYS A 93 5.37 -4.92 -0.60
N ALA A 94 5.98 -4.43 0.47
CA ALA A 94 5.36 -3.42 1.31
C ALA A 94 5.35 -2.05 0.60
N LEU A 95 4.19 -1.40 0.58
CA LEU A 95 3.98 -0.05 0.08
C LEU A 95 3.28 0.77 1.15
N THR A 96 3.65 2.04 1.30
CA THR A 96 3.03 2.95 2.26
C THR A 96 2.45 4.16 1.53
N PHE A 97 1.24 4.52 1.91
CA PHE A 97 0.48 5.66 1.38
C PHE A 97 0.11 6.59 2.54
N ILE A 98 0.01 7.88 2.28
CA ILE A 98 -0.52 8.86 3.24
C ILE A 98 -2.02 9.02 3.05
N SER A 99 -2.70 9.65 4.03
CA SER A 99 -4.13 9.96 3.92
C SER A 99 -4.43 10.78 2.67
N ASN A 100 -5.52 10.44 2.01
CA ASN A 100 -5.99 10.98 0.73
C ASN A 100 -5.21 10.55 -0.53
N ASP A 101 -4.17 9.74 -0.42
CA ASP A 101 -3.54 9.16 -1.61
C ASP A 101 -4.51 8.22 -2.34
N ILE A 102 -4.53 8.31 -3.67
CA ILE A 102 -5.17 7.32 -4.53
C ILE A 102 -4.20 6.16 -4.71
N ILE A 103 -4.62 4.98 -4.31
CA ILE A 103 -3.84 3.75 -4.38
C ILE A 103 -4.01 3.08 -5.74
N ILE A 104 -5.25 3.01 -6.21
CA ILE A 104 -5.63 2.58 -7.56
C ILE A 104 -6.74 3.47 -8.08
N GLY A 105 -6.71 3.78 -9.38
CA GLY A 105 -7.75 4.53 -10.07
C GLY A 105 -8.66 3.60 -10.88
N GLU A 106 -9.97 3.88 -10.89
CA GLU A 106 -10.92 3.21 -11.78
C GLU A 106 -10.49 3.37 -13.23
N GLY A 107 -10.57 2.31 -14.03
CA GLY A 107 -10.16 2.29 -15.43
C GLY A 107 -8.66 2.02 -15.64
N GLU A 108 -7.83 2.06 -14.61
CA GLU A 108 -6.41 1.70 -14.72
C GLU A 108 -6.22 0.21 -14.96
N LYS A 109 -5.07 -0.14 -15.52
CA LYS A 109 -4.69 -1.54 -15.66
C LYS A 109 -4.30 -2.14 -14.32
N GLY A 110 -4.98 -3.22 -13.93
CA GLY A 110 -4.71 -3.94 -12.68
C GLY A 110 -3.67 -5.04 -12.86
N ASP A 111 -2.57 -4.91 -12.15
CA ASP A 111 -1.44 -5.86 -12.22
C ASP A 111 -1.08 -6.47 -10.86
N ALA A 112 -1.88 -6.23 -9.84
CA ALA A 112 -1.60 -6.68 -8.48
C ALA A 112 -2.85 -6.79 -7.61
N LEU A 113 -2.77 -7.65 -6.61
CA LEU A 113 -3.60 -7.73 -5.41
C LEU A 113 -2.93 -6.93 -4.30
N TYR A 114 -3.71 -6.27 -3.48
CA TYR A 114 -3.27 -5.53 -2.31
C TYR A 114 -3.94 -6.06 -1.05
N ILE A 115 -3.15 -6.30 -0.01
CA ILE A 115 -3.60 -6.69 1.32
C ILE A 115 -3.29 -5.53 2.26
N ILE A 116 -4.26 -5.11 3.05
CA ILE A 116 -4.08 -4.03 4.02
C ILE A 116 -3.39 -4.60 5.26
N SER A 117 -2.10 -4.31 5.37
CA SER A 117 -1.33 -4.64 6.57
C SER A 117 -1.72 -3.74 7.73
N HIS A 118 -1.94 -2.47 7.44
CA HIS A 118 -2.33 -1.47 8.42
C HIS A 118 -2.96 -0.28 7.73
N GLY A 119 -4.06 0.25 8.29
CA GLY A 119 -4.73 1.45 7.82
C GLY A 119 -6.17 1.24 7.40
N TRP A 120 -6.72 2.24 6.74
CA TRP A 120 -8.12 2.28 6.35
C TRP A 120 -8.24 2.95 4.98
N VAL A 121 -8.94 2.29 4.06
CA VAL A 121 -9.18 2.79 2.71
C VAL A 121 -10.67 2.81 2.40
N LYS A 122 -11.08 3.66 1.47
CA LYS A 122 -12.42 3.67 0.88
C LYS A 122 -12.37 3.30 -0.59
N VAL A 123 -13.38 2.57 -1.02
CA VAL A 123 -13.63 2.16 -2.41
C VAL A 123 -14.83 2.92 -2.93
N PHE A 124 -14.72 3.54 -4.10
CA PHE A 124 -15.80 4.32 -4.71
C PHE A 124 -15.65 4.37 -6.24
N LYS A 125 -16.73 4.72 -6.96
CA LYS A 125 -16.66 4.97 -8.40
C LYS A 125 -16.09 6.37 -8.66
N ALA A 126 -15.24 6.51 -9.67
CA ALA A 126 -14.61 7.79 -10.03
C ALA A 126 -15.62 8.90 -10.35
N THR A 127 -16.84 8.54 -10.74
CA THR A 127 -17.93 9.47 -11.03
C THR A 127 -18.51 10.16 -9.80
N ASP A 128 -18.39 9.54 -8.61
CA ASP A 128 -18.97 10.10 -7.38
C ASP A 128 -18.24 9.57 -6.12
N GLU A 129 -17.27 10.33 -5.65
CA GLU A 129 -16.49 9.98 -4.44
C GLU A 129 -17.34 9.93 -3.15
N SER A 130 -18.52 10.56 -3.15
CA SER A 130 -19.44 10.55 -1.99
C SER A 130 -20.15 9.22 -1.83
N LYS A 131 -20.28 8.44 -2.90
CA LYS A 131 -20.87 7.10 -2.88
C LYS A 131 -19.81 6.06 -2.61
N VAL A 132 -19.54 5.84 -1.32
CA VAL A 132 -18.61 4.80 -0.88
C VAL A 132 -19.25 3.43 -1.07
N ILE A 133 -18.60 2.57 -1.90
CA ILE A 133 -19.01 1.18 -2.14
C ILE A 133 -18.60 0.32 -0.94
N ALA A 134 -17.38 0.49 -0.46
CA ALA A 134 -16.83 -0.26 0.66
C ALA A 134 -15.77 0.54 1.42
N GLU A 135 -15.64 0.25 2.71
CA GLU A 135 -14.53 0.67 3.55
C GLU A 135 -13.78 -0.58 4.00
N LEU A 136 -12.46 -0.61 3.72
CA LEU A 136 -11.61 -1.75 3.99
C LEU A 136 -10.53 -1.37 5.00
N ARG A 137 -10.17 -2.32 5.87
CA ARG A 137 -9.27 -2.12 7.02
C ARG A 137 -8.19 -3.21 7.10
N ASP A 138 -7.45 -3.19 8.18
CA ASP A 138 -6.40 -4.18 8.49
C ASP A 138 -6.91 -5.61 8.27
N GLY A 139 -6.19 -6.39 7.46
CA GLY A 139 -6.54 -7.76 7.07
C GLY A 139 -7.46 -7.88 5.86
N ASP A 140 -8.09 -6.80 5.40
CA ASP A 140 -8.85 -6.82 4.15
C ASP A 140 -7.93 -6.77 2.93
N PHE A 141 -8.50 -7.04 1.77
CA PHE A 141 -7.80 -7.04 0.49
C PHE A 141 -8.64 -6.39 -0.61
N PHE A 142 -7.98 -5.95 -1.68
CA PHE A 142 -8.63 -5.38 -2.86
C PHE A 142 -7.77 -5.55 -4.12
N GLY A 143 -8.40 -5.36 -5.28
CA GLY A 143 -7.75 -5.45 -6.59
C GLY A 143 -7.69 -6.86 -7.16
N GLU A 144 -8.36 -7.84 -6.56
CA GLU A 144 -8.46 -9.23 -7.01
C GLU A 144 -9.22 -9.35 -8.33
N MET A 145 -10.26 -8.52 -8.57
CA MET A 145 -11.05 -8.55 -9.80
C MET A 145 -10.20 -8.39 -11.05
N ALA A 146 -9.17 -7.55 -10.99
CA ALA A 146 -8.25 -7.35 -12.10
C ALA A 146 -7.19 -8.47 -12.26
N LEU A 147 -7.18 -9.48 -11.39
CA LEU A 147 -6.27 -10.62 -11.52
C LEU A 147 -6.77 -11.64 -12.54
N LEU A 148 -8.08 -11.91 -12.57
CA LEU A 148 -8.70 -12.97 -13.37
C LEU A 148 -9.40 -12.43 -14.62
N GLY A 149 -9.99 -11.23 -14.56
CA GLY A 149 -10.78 -10.64 -15.64
C GLY A 149 -9.96 -9.79 -16.63
N ASP A 150 -10.60 -8.76 -17.15
CA ASP A 150 -10.08 -7.86 -18.21
C ASP A 150 -8.90 -6.98 -17.77
N GLN A 151 -8.40 -7.19 -16.56
CA GLN A 151 -7.28 -6.44 -15.97
C GLN A 151 -7.55 -4.93 -15.82
N VAL A 152 -8.82 -4.52 -15.82
CA VAL A 152 -9.22 -3.13 -15.60
C VAL A 152 -9.73 -2.97 -14.18
N ARG A 153 -9.30 -1.92 -13.48
CA ARG A 153 -9.80 -1.57 -12.15
C ARG A 153 -11.24 -1.10 -12.24
N THR A 154 -12.12 -1.73 -11.51
CA THR A 154 -13.57 -1.44 -11.52
C THR A 154 -13.93 -0.28 -10.61
N ALA A 155 -13.07 0.10 -9.68
CA ALA A 155 -13.30 1.19 -8.74
C ALA A 155 -12.00 1.89 -8.35
N THR A 156 -12.13 3.09 -7.79
CA THR A 156 -11.03 3.85 -7.19
C THR A 156 -10.91 3.49 -5.72
N VAL A 157 -9.67 3.28 -5.26
CA VAL A 157 -9.35 3.04 -3.84
C VAL A 157 -8.45 4.16 -3.33
N LYS A 158 -8.87 4.79 -2.23
CA LYS A 158 -8.21 5.95 -1.63
C LYS A 158 -7.94 5.71 -0.15
N ALA A 159 -6.76 6.05 0.31
CA ALA A 159 -6.39 5.98 1.71
C ALA A 159 -7.18 7.00 2.56
N ILE A 160 -7.85 6.55 3.62
CA ILE A 160 -8.50 7.42 4.63
C ILE A 160 -7.47 7.80 5.70
N THR A 161 -6.67 6.83 6.14
CA THR A 161 -5.57 7.02 7.09
C THR A 161 -4.24 6.68 6.42
N PRO A 162 -3.10 6.97 7.03
CA PRO A 162 -1.84 6.39 6.59
C PRO A 162 -1.97 4.87 6.51
N THR A 163 -1.64 4.32 5.35
CA THR A 163 -1.95 2.92 5.01
C THR A 163 -0.71 2.20 4.51
N THR A 164 -0.44 1.04 5.09
CA THR A 164 0.61 0.12 4.64
C THR A 164 -0.04 -1.09 3.99
N LEU A 165 0.35 -1.37 2.76
CA LEU A 165 -0.17 -2.45 1.94
C LEU A 165 0.92 -3.48 1.64
N LEU A 166 0.55 -4.72 1.52
CA LEU A 166 1.35 -5.77 0.87
C LEU A 166 0.83 -5.93 -0.56
N ARG A 167 1.68 -5.60 -1.52
CA ARG A 167 1.38 -5.76 -2.95
C ARG A 167 1.89 -7.11 -3.44
N LEU A 168 1.00 -7.90 -4.00
CA LEU A 168 1.29 -9.17 -4.66
C LEU A 168 1.07 -9.00 -6.17
N SER A 169 2.10 -9.25 -6.99
CA SER A 169 1.93 -9.10 -8.44
C SER A 169 0.98 -10.15 -9.01
N ARG A 170 0.20 -9.77 -10.03
CA ARG A 170 -0.68 -10.68 -10.76
C ARG A 170 0.06 -11.95 -11.22
N ARG A 171 1.25 -11.77 -11.78
CA ARG A 171 2.07 -12.89 -12.25
C ARG A 171 2.39 -13.89 -11.14
N ASP A 172 2.77 -13.40 -9.96
CA ASP A 172 3.17 -14.27 -8.85
C ASP A 172 1.96 -14.97 -8.23
N VAL A 173 0.81 -14.28 -8.11
CA VAL A 173 -0.42 -14.89 -7.61
C VAL A 173 -0.93 -15.96 -8.56
N LEU A 174 -1.00 -15.67 -9.87
CA LEU A 174 -1.48 -16.65 -10.84
C LEU A 174 -0.57 -17.84 -10.98
N ALA A 175 0.75 -17.66 -10.94
CA ALA A 175 1.71 -18.78 -10.98
C ALA A 175 1.55 -19.71 -9.77
N LEU A 176 1.20 -19.19 -8.60
CA LEU A 176 0.89 -20.01 -7.42
C LEU A 176 -0.50 -20.66 -7.53
N ALA A 177 -1.50 -19.97 -8.09
CA ALA A 177 -2.83 -20.51 -8.31
C ALA A 177 -2.85 -21.63 -9.39
N GLU A 178 -1.91 -21.62 -10.33
CA GLU A 178 -1.70 -22.75 -11.26
C GLU A 178 -1.20 -24.00 -10.54
N ALA A 179 -0.41 -23.83 -9.48
CA ALA A 179 0.16 -24.92 -8.70
C ALA A 179 -0.74 -25.37 -7.55
N ASP A 180 -1.69 -24.54 -7.12
CA ASP A 180 -2.60 -24.79 -6.00
C ASP A 180 -4.04 -24.52 -6.42
N PRO A 181 -4.85 -25.59 -6.67
CA PRO A 181 -6.24 -25.46 -7.07
C PRO A 181 -7.12 -24.74 -6.05
N GLU A 182 -6.84 -24.85 -4.76
CA GLU A 182 -7.59 -24.21 -3.68
C GLU A 182 -7.43 -22.68 -3.73
N LEU A 183 -6.21 -22.19 -3.96
CA LEU A 183 -5.98 -20.76 -4.16
C LEU A 183 -6.73 -20.24 -5.39
N ARG A 184 -6.76 -21.03 -6.47
CA ARG A 184 -7.45 -20.66 -7.69
C ARG A 184 -8.96 -20.53 -7.47
N GLU A 185 -9.59 -21.53 -6.85
CA GLU A 185 -11.03 -21.53 -6.54
C GLU A 185 -11.41 -20.31 -5.71
N ARG A 186 -10.63 -20.00 -4.67
CA ARG A 186 -10.86 -18.84 -3.80
C ARG A 186 -10.75 -17.49 -4.52
N LEU A 187 -9.82 -17.36 -5.46
CA LEU A 187 -9.71 -16.16 -6.29
C LEU A 187 -10.92 -16.01 -7.22
N GLU A 188 -11.41 -17.11 -7.79
CA GLU A 188 -12.59 -17.15 -8.65
C GLU A 188 -13.85 -16.77 -7.84
N ASP A 189 -14.05 -17.36 -6.66
CA ASP A 189 -15.17 -17.05 -5.75
C ASP A 189 -15.17 -15.57 -5.31
N ALA A 190 -14.01 -15.04 -4.92
CA ALA A 190 -13.90 -13.63 -4.52
C ALA A 190 -14.24 -12.66 -5.65
N ASN A 191 -13.89 -13.02 -6.88
CA ASN A 191 -14.21 -12.23 -8.07
C ASN A 191 -15.70 -12.27 -8.38
N GLU A 192 -16.36 -13.42 -8.23
CA GLU A 192 -17.80 -13.59 -8.48
C GLU A 192 -18.64 -12.80 -7.47
N VAL A 193 -18.33 -12.90 -6.18
CA VAL A 193 -19.06 -12.19 -5.12
C VAL A 193 -19.02 -10.68 -5.31
N ARG A 194 -17.88 -10.12 -5.68
CA ARG A 194 -17.75 -8.66 -5.87
C ARG A 194 -18.32 -8.15 -7.17
N SER A 195 -18.35 -8.96 -8.23
CA SER A 195 -18.99 -8.59 -9.49
C SER A 195 -20.51 -8.40 -9.35
N ILE A 196 -21.15 -9.15 -8.45
CA ILE A 196 -22.59 -9.04 -8.14
C ILE A 196 -22.90 -7.75 -7.33
N THR A 197 -21.94 -7.25 -6.58
CA THR A 197 -22.12 -6.06 -5.71
C THR A 197 -21.88 -4.74 -6.46
N ASP A 198 -21.25 -4.79 -7.63
CA ASP A 198 -20.89 -3.63 -8.46
C ASP A 198 -21.98 -3.19 -9.46
N ASP A 199 -23.07 -4.00 -9.61
CA ASP A 199 -24.26 -3.69 -10.40
C ASP A 199 -25.36 -3.01 -9.53
#